data_23424ee7630e8473a8a466f479ea9be3
#
_entry.id   23424ee7630e8473a8a466f479ea9be3
#
_cell.length_a   1.000
_cell.length_b   1.000
_cell.length_c   1.000
_cell.angle_alpha   90.00
_cell.angle_beta   90.00
_cell.angle_gamma   90.00
#
_symmetry.space_group_name_H-M   'P 1'
#
loop_
_entity.id
_entity.type
_entity.pdbx_description
1 polymer ?
#
loop_
_entity_poly.entity_id
_entity_poly.type
_entity_poly.pdbx_seq_one_letter_code
_entity_poly.pdbx_strand_id
1 'polypeptide(L)'
;MPSKSARKFSYDYPRPALTVDVVLVTREARPRVLLIQRKHDPFAGTWALPGGFVDEGERLADAARRELQEEAGVRIEDPEQLYAAGDPGRDPRGWTVSVVFLARVDADEVKPLAGDDAAAADWFPLDELPPLAFDHAMIVGRAKTRLADRAV
;
A
#
# COMPACT_ATOMS: atom_id res chain seq x y z
N MET A 1 10.96 16.53 6.13
CA MET A 1 10.55 16.06 7.47
C MET A 1 11.61 16.48 8.45
N PRO A 2 11.24 17.24 9.47
CA PRO A 2 12.15 17.35 10.58
C PRO A 2 12.46 15.94 11.04
N SER A 3 13.75 15.63 11.15
CA SER A 3 14.15 14.38 11.77
C SER A 3 13.39 14.31 13.09
N LYS A 4 12.48 13.36 13.23
CA LYS A 4 11.99 12.98 14.55
C LYS A 4 13.26 12.58 15.28
N SER A 5 13.87 13.54 15.97
CA SER A 5 15.07 13.29 16.75
C SER A 5 14.80 12.00 17.50
N ALA A 6 15.74 11.11 17.49
CA ALA A 6 15.69 9.74 17.94
C ALA A 6 15.02 9.57 19.31
N ARG A 7 13.70 9.73 19.41
CA ARG A 7 12.93 9.22 20.51
C ARG A 7 12.98 7.71 20.42
N LYS A 8 13.84 7.11 21.19
CA LYS A 8 13.81 5.68 21.40
C LYS A 8 12.63 5.37 22.32
N PHE A 9 11.74 4.49 21.82
CA PHE A 9 10.64 3.98 22.62
C PHE A 9 11.05 2.65 23.23
N SER A 10 10.71 2.45 24.49
CA SER A 10 10.91 1.20 25.21
C SER A 10 9.57 0.69 25.73
N TYR A 11 9.33 -0.60 25.59
CA TYR A 11 8.07 -1.22 25.97
C TYR A 11 8.31 -2.47 26.80
N ASP A 12 7.38 -2.75 27.71
CA ASP A 12 7.42 -3.96 28.54
C ASP A 12 7.18 -5.24 27.75
N TYR A 13 6.48 -5.12 26.61
CA TYR A 13 6.15 -6.23 25.74
C TYR A 13 6.55 -5.93 24.29
N PRO A 14 6.91 -6.97 23.51
CA PRO A 14 7.16 -6.78 22.08
C PRO A 14 5.96 -6.17 21.37
N ARG A 15 6.21 -5.29 20.43
CA ARG A 15 5.19 -4.63 19.62
C ARG A 15 5.57 -4.69 18.14
N PRO A 16 4.62 -4.99 17.25
CA PRO A 16 4.88 -4.90 15.82
C PRO A 16 4.94 -3.44 15.37
N ALA A 17 5.66 -3.20 14.29
CA ALA A 17 5.48 -1.99 13.51
C ALA A 17 4.14 -2.06 12.77
N LEU A 18 3.48 -0.92 12.59
CA LEU A 18 2.20 -0.83 11.94
C LEU A 18 2.35 -0.05 10.63
N THR A 19 1.93 -0.68 9.54
CA THR A 19 1.89 -0.06 8.22
C THR A 19 0.49 -0.12 7.62
N VAL A 20 0.29 0.62 6.56
CA VAL A 20 -0.87 0.51 5.68
C VAL A 20 -0.39 0.25 4.26
N ASP A 21 -1.18 -0.50 3.50
CA ASP A 21 -1.00 -0.69 2.07
C ASP A 21 -2.33 -0.41 1.37
N VAL A 22 -2.28 0.13 0.16
CA VAL A 22 -3.47 0.51 -0.59
C VAL A 22 -3.54 -0.27 -1.89
N VAL A 23 -4.63 -1.02 -2.07
CA VAL A 23 -5.00 -1.60 -3.36
C VAL A 23 -5.97 -0.65 -4.03
N LEU A 24 -5.45 0.20 -4.91
CA LEU A 24 -6.25 1.13 -5.68
C LEU A 24 -6.48 0.55 -7.07
N VAL A 25 -7.74 0.29 -7.42
CA VAL A 25 -8.11 -0.33 -8.69
C VAL A 25 -9.02 0.56 -9.49
N THR A 26 -8.94 0.44 -10.81
CA THR A 26 -9.80 1.17 -11.73
C THR A 26 -11.16 0.47 -11.92
N ARG A 27 -12.19 1.27 -12.21
CA ARG A 27 -13.51 0.78 -12.59
C ARG A 27 -13.57 0.56 -14.10
N GLU A 28 -13.00 -0.56 -14.53
CA GLU A 28 -12.93 -0.94 -15.94
C GLU A 28 -13.30 -2.42 -16.09
N ALA A 29 -13.65 -2.83 -17.31
CA ALA A 29 -13.92 -4.25 -17.60
C ALA A 29 -12.67 -5.11 -17.34
N ARG A 30 -11.49 -4.60 -17.63
CA ARG A 30 -10.19 -5.19 -17.27
C ARG A 30 -9.50 -4.28 -16.24
N PRO A 31 -9.80 -4.46 -14.93
CA PRO A 31 -9.30 -3.55 -13.92
C PRO A 31 -7.77 -3.51 -13.85
N ARG A 32 -7.25 -2.33 -13.55
CA ARG A 32 -5.83 -2.11 -13.30
C ARG A 32 -5.60 -1.69 -11.86
N VAL A 33 -4.47 -2.07 -11.31
CA VAL A 33 -4.03 -1.69 -9.97
C VAL A 33 -2.87 -0.71 -10.05
N LEU A 34 -2.87 0.25 -9.14
CA LEU A 34 -1.77 1.20 -9.01
C LEU A 34 -0.61 0.55 -8.25
N LEU A 35 0.56 0.55 -8.87
CA LEU A 35 1.80 0.12 -8.24
C LEU A 35 2.82 1.25 -8.28
N ILE A 36 3.72 1.24 -7.32
CA ILE A 36 4.90 2.10 -7.29
C ILE A 36 6.14 1.24 -7.43
N GLN A 37 7.19 1.78 -8.05
CA GLN A 37 8.48 1.14 -8.06
C GLN A 37 9.30 1.62 -6.89
N ARG A 38 9.79 0.69 -6.08
CA ARG A 38 10.56 1.01 -4.89
C ARG A 38 11.92 1.58 -5.27
N LYS A 39 12.29 2.67 -4.61
CA LYS A 39 13.55 3.38 -4.81
C LYS A 39 14.67 2.81 -3.94
N HIS A 40 14.34 2.28 -2.76
CA HIS A 40 15.26 1.86 -1.73
C HIS A 40 15.07 0.40 -1.33
N ASP A 41 16.12 -0.21 -0.80
CA ASP A 41 16.04 -1.54 -0.20
C ASP A 41 15.21 -1.52 1.09
N PRO A 42 14.53 -2.62 1.44
CA PRO A 42 14.49 -3.89 0.71
C PRO A 42 13.68 -3.79 -0.59
N PHE A 43 13.98 -4.68 -1.54
CA PHE A 43 13.30 -4.79 -2.83
C PHE A 43 13.41 -3.55 -3.73
N ALA A 44 14.54 -2.83 -3.70
CA ALA A 44 14.78 -1.71 -4.61
C ALA A 44 14.59 -2.12 -6.08
N GLY A 45 13.90 -1.29 -6.86
CA GLY A 45 13.59 -1.56 -8.27
C GLY A 45 12.40 -2.47 -8.50
N THR A 46 11.84 -3.08 -7.46
CA THR A 46 10.67 -3.95 -7.55
C THR A 46 9.39 -3.13 -7.36
N TRP A 47 8.32 -3.57 -7.99
CA TRP A 47 7.01 -2.94 -7.87
C TRP A 47 6.32 -3.37 -6.58
N ALA A 48 5.54 -2.47 -6.01
CA ALA A 48 4.85 -2.67 -4.74
C ALA A 48 3.55 -1.87 -4.70
N LEU A 49 2.65 -2.25 -3.80
CA LEU A 49 1.51 -1.42 -3.45
C LEU A 49 1.99 -0.12 -2.78
N PRO A 50 1.33 1.02 -3.03
CA PRO A 50 1.55 2.21 -2.23
C PRO A 50 1.25 1.94 -0.76
N GLY A 51 2.08 2.44 0.14
CA GLY A 51 1.90 2.25 1.56
C GLY A 51 3.12 2.68 2.36
N GLY A 52 3.01 2.60 3.67
CA GLY A 52 4.08 2.97 4.57
C GLY A 52 3.66 2.93 6.04
N PHE A 53 4.53 3.41 6.89
CA PHE A 53 4.31 3.40 8.33
C PHE A 53 3.23 4.39 8.76
N VAL A 54 2.40 3.97 9.69
CA VAL A 54 1.40 4.83 10.34
C VAL A 54 2.11 5.75 11.33
N ASP A 55 1.79 7.04 11.29
CA ASP A 55 2.33 7.99 12.25
C ASP A 55 1.61 7.87 13.60
N GLU A 56 2.31 8.21 14.68
CA GLU A 56 1.72 8.24 16.02
C GLU A 56 0.46 9.12 16.04
N GLY A 57 -0.66 8.57 16.51
CA GLY A 57 -1.93 9.28 16.62
C GLY A 57 -2.69 9.44 15.30
N GLU A 58 -2.19 8.90 14.20
CA GLU A 58 -2.84 8.97 12.89
C GLU A 58 -3.89 7.86 12.75
N ARG A 59 -5.05 8.21 12.19
CA ARG A 59 -6.04 7.20 11.81
C ARG A 59 -5.54 6.36 10.65
N LEU A 60 -5.88 5.07 10.64
CA LEU A 60 -5.42 4.16 9.59
C LEU A 60 -5.87 4.59 8.20
N ALA A 61 -7.12 5.02 8.03
CA ALA A 61 -7.61 5.51 6.75
C ALA A 61 -6.88 6.79 6.30
N ASP A 62 -6.53 7.66 7.23
CA ASP A 62 -5.77 8.88 6.94
C ASP A 62 -4.33 8.55 6.54
N ALA A 63 -3.72 7.55 7.18
CA ALA A 63 -2.40 7.04 6.78
C ALA A 63 -2.43 6.49 5.35
N ALA A 64 -3.47 5.73 4.99
CA ALA A 64 -3.64 5.20 3.65
C ALA A 64 -3.75 6.33 2.61
N ARG A 65 -4.55 7.36 2.89
CA ARG A 65 -4.68 8.54 2.01
C ARG A 65 -3.36 9.29 1.88
N ARG A 66 -2.69 9.52 2.98
CA ARG A 66 -1.41 10.24 3.02
C ARG A 66 -0.34 9.52 2.21
N GLU A 67 -0.16 8.23 2.44
CA GLU A 67 0.84 7.43 1.72
C GLU A 67 0.56 7.40 0.22
N LEU A 68 -0.70 7.24 -0.17
CA LEU A 68 -1.09 7.24 -1.58
C LEU A 68 -0.79 8.59 -2.24
N GLN A 69 -1.04 9.68 -1.54
CA GLN A 69 -0.74 11.01 -2.06
C GLN A 69 0.78 11.27 -2.12
N GLU A 70 1.52 10.89 -1.09
CA GLU A 70 2.98 11.08 -1.04
C GLU A 70 3.70 10.27 -2.11
N GLU A 71 3.30 9.02 -2.34
CA GLU A 71 3.99 8.11 -3.26
C GLU A 71 3.52 8.20 -4.70
N ALA A 72 2.26 8.52 -4.94
CA ALA A 72 1.66 8.47 -6.28
C ALA A 72 0.87 9.72 -6.68
N GLY A 73 0.79 10.72 -5.81
CA GLY A 73 0.06 11.96 -6.10
C GLY A 73 -1.45 11.78 -6.26
N VAL A 74 -2.01 10.71 -5.73
CA VAL A 74 -3.42 10.36 -5.89
C VAL A 74 -4.20 10.65 -4.62
N ARG A 75 -5.37 11.26 -4.76
CA ARG A 75 -6.33 11.49 -3.67
C ARG A 75 -7.52 10.58 -3.81
N ILE A 76 -7.90 9.94 -2.69
CA ILE A 76 -9.10 9.13 -2.56
C ILE A 76 -9.91 9.58 -1.34
N GLU A 77 -11.21 9.30 -1.32
CA GLU A 77 -12.07 9.73 -0.22
C GLU A 77 -12.26 8.64 0.83
N ASP A 78 -12.89 7.55 0.49
CA ASP A 78 -13.29 6.51 1.46
C ASP A 78 -12.66 5.15 1.12
N PRO A 79 -11.41 4.90 1.54
CA PRO A 79 -10.85 3.58 1.39
C PRO A 79 -11.50 2.61 2.38
N GLU A 80 -11.75 1.40 1.92
CA GLU A 80 -12.34 0.34 2.72
C GLU A 80 -11.24 -0.57 3.28
N GLN A 81 -11.30 -0.93 4.55
CA GLN A 81 -10.41 -1.94 5.09
C GLN A 81 -10.70 -3.29 4.45
N LEU A 82 -9.68 -3.90 3.87
CA LEU A 82 -9.77 -5.22 3.27
C LEU A 82 -9.45 -6.32 4.28
N TYR A 83 -8.26 -6.29 4.87
CA TYR A 83 -7.80 -7.20 5.92
C TYR A 83 -6.48 -6.71 6.51
N ALA A 84 -5.99 -7.41 7.52
CA ALA A 84 -4.67 -7.18 8.10
C ALA A 84 -3.70 -8.28 7.67
N ALA A 85 -2.59 -7.90 7.07
CA ALA A 85 -1.49 -8.79 6.72
C ALA A 85 -0.49 -8.81 7.87
N GLY A 86 -0.44 -9.90 8.61
CA GLY A 86 0.37 -9.98 9.82
C GLY A 86 1.15 -11.28 9.98
N ASP A 87 1.33 -12.05 8.92
CA ASP A 87 2.06 -13.31 9.00
C ASP A 87 3.52 -13.07 9.37
N PRO A 88 4.10 -13.90 10.28
CA PRO A 88 5.50 -13.78 10.63
C PRO A 88 6.41 -13.89 9.39
N GLY A 89 7.41 -13.03 9.35
CA GLY A 89 8.39 -13.05 8.25
C GLY A 89 7.94 -12.40 6.95
N ARG A 90 6.75 -11.80 6.89
CA ARG A 90 6.26 -11.12 5.69
C ARG A 90 7.11 -9.91 5.28
N ASP A 91 7.79 -9.29 6.23
CA ASP A 91 8.65 -8.13 6.01
C ASP A 91 10.05 -8.42 6.56
N PRO A 92 11.11 -8.37 5.73
CA PRO A 92 12.46 -8.68 6.21
C PRO A 92 13.03 -7.65 7.20
N ARG A 93 12.41 -6.48 7.30
CA ARG A 93 12.88 -5.44 8.24
C ARG A 93 12.52 -5.73 9.69
N GLY A 94 11.50 -6.56 9.93
CA GLY A 94 11.07 -6.92 11.27
C GLY A 94 9.60 -7.31 11.35
N TRP A 95 9.11 -7.43 12.58
CA TRP A 95 7.71 -7.77 12.85
C TRP A 95 6.80 -6.61 12.45
N THR A 96 6.09 -6.77 11.35
CA THR A 96 5.28 -5.71 10.75
C THR A 96 3.89 -6.22 10.40
N VAL A 97 2.88 -5.50 10.87
CA VAL A 97 1.48 -5.74 10.52
C VAL A 97 1.02 -4.60 9.60
N SER A 98 0.51 -4.95 8.43
CA SER A 98 -0.06 -3.98 7.50
C SER A 98 -1.57 -4.09 7.46
N VAL A 99 -2.26 -2.97 7.66
CA VAL A 99 -3.70 -2.89 7.42
C VAL A 99 -3.90 -2.48 5.97
N VAL A 100 -4.55 -3.34 5.21
CA VAL A 100 -4.75 -3.17 3.78
C VAL A 100 -6.08 -2.50 3.49
N PHE A 101 -6.03 -1.47 2.67
CA PHE A 101 -7.20 -0.74 2.20
C PHE A 101 -7.45 -0.99 0.73
N LEU A 102 -8.71 -1.06 0.35
CA LEU A 102 -9.17 -1.18 -1.03
C LEU A 102 -9.94 0.09 -1.40
N ALA A 103 -9.64 0.63 -2.56
CA ALA A 103 -10.37 1.75 -3.14
C ALA A 103 -10.51 1.59 -4.65
N ARG A 104 -11.53 2.19 -5.21
CA ARG A 104 -11.82 2.16 -6.65
C ARG A 104 -11.92 3.57 -7.18
N VAL A 105 -11.36 3.79 -8.38
CA VAL A 105 -11.38 5.09 -9.06
C VAL A 105 -11.68 4.90 -10.54
N ASP A 106 -12.17 5.95 -11.15
CA ASP A 106 -12.29 6.00 -12.61
C ASP A 106 -10.92 6.34 -13.20
N ALA A 107 -10.47 5.55 -14.16
CA ALA A 107 -9.12 5.69 -14.72
C ALA A 107 -8.86 7.09 -15.30
N ASP A 108 -9.89 7.74 -15.84
CA ASP A 108 -9.78 9.07 -16.46
C ASP A 108 -9.58 10.19 -15.44
N GLU A 109 -9.93 9.97 -14.19
CA GLU A 109 -9.87 10.97 -13.12
C GLU A 109 -8.53 11.00 -12.38
N VAL A 110 -7.69 9.98 -12.60
CA VAL A 110 -6.47 9.80 -11.81
C VAL A 110 -5.27 9.57 -12.72
N LYS A 111 -4.26 10.45 -12.59
CA LYS A 111 -2.95 10.30 -13.24
C LYS A 111 -1.89 10.13 -12.16
N PRO A 112 -1.39 8.91 -11.93
CA PRO A 112 -0.33 8.70 -10.95
C PRO A 112 0.95 9.41 -11.35
N LEU A 113 1.61 10.02 -10.36
CA LEU A 113 2.91 10.63 -10.48
C LEU A 113 3.80 10.15 -9.35
N ALA A 114 4.98 9.63 -9.66
CA ALA A 114 5.92 9.18 -8.63
C ALA A 114 6.27 10.33 -7.69
N GLY A 115 6.09 10.08 -6.39
CA GLY A 115 6.49 10.98 -5.33
C GLY A 115 7.89 10.67 -4.79
N ASP A 116 8.22 11.21 -3.61
CA ASP A 116 9.58 11.29 -3.07
C ASP A 116 10.32 9.94 -2.96
N ASP A 117 9.63 8.88 -2.51
CA ASP A 117 10.24 7.59 -2.24
C ASP A 117 9.97 6.54 -3.33
N ALA A 118 9.30 6.93 -4.41
CA ALA A 118 9.00 6.06 -5.53
C ALA A 118 9.79 6.48 -6.77
N ALA A 119 10.41 5.52 -7.45
CA ALA A 119 11.09 5.75 -8.72
C ALA A 119 10.10 5.91 -9.88
N ALA A 120 8.93 5.28 -9.76
CA ALA A 120 7.84 5.34 -10.75
C ALA A 120 6.52 5.00 -10.08
N ALA A 121 5.42 5.41 -10.71
CA ALA A 121 4.07 4.99 -10.35
C ALA A 121 3.29 4.73 -11.64
N ASP A 122 2.62 3.60 -11.73
CA ASP A 122 1.91 3.23 -12.96
C ASP A 122 0.77 2.25 -12.69
N TRP A 123 -0.11 2.11 -13.67
CA TRP A 123 -1.21 1.17 -13.68
C TRP A 123 -0.81 -0.15 -14.32
N PHE A 124 -1.17 -1.26 -13.69
CA PHE A 124 -0.95 -2.61 -14.22
C PHE A 124 -2.26 -3.40 -14.23
N PRO A 125 -2.55 -4.12 -15.31
CA PRO A 125 -3.72 -5.02 -15.30
C PRO A 125 -3.63 -6.02 -14.14
N LEU A 126 -4.73 -6.23 -13.43
CA LEU A 126 -4.79 -7.19 -12.32
C LEU A 126 -4.46 -8.62 -12.75
N ASP A 127 -4.70 -8.95 -14.01
CA ASP A 127 -4.42 -10.27 -14.58
C ASP A 127 -3.02 -10.38 -15.20
N GLU A 128 -2.20 -9.32 -15.13
CA GLU A 128 -0.86 -9.30 -15.73
C GLU A 128 0.07 -8.44 -14.87
N LEU A 129 0.33 -8.92 -13.66
CA LEU A 129 1.15 -8.18 -12.69
C LEU A 129 2.64 -8.45 -12.89
N PRO A 130 3.51 -7.45 -12.68
CA PRO A 130 4.95 -7.69 -12.55
C PRO A 130 5.24 -8.43 -11.24
N PRO A 131 6.48 -8.92 -11.03
CA PRO A 131 6.89 -9.39 -9.70
C PRO A 131 6.72 -8.28 -8.66
N LEU A 132 6.13 -8.63 -7.52
CA LEU A 132 5.83 -7.68 -6.44
C LEU A 132 6.73 -7.91 -5.23
N ALA A 133 7.05 -6.82 -4.55
CA ALA A 133 7.79 -6.83 -3.29
C ALA A 133 6.96 -7.44 -2.15
N PHE A 134 7.64 -7.88 -1.09
CA PHE A 134 7.03 -8.42 0.12
C PHE A 134 6.02 -9.54 -0.20
N ASP A 135 4.88 -9.53 0.50
CA ASP A 135 3.73 -10.40 0.24
C ASP A 135 2.63 -9.72 -0.57
N HIS A 136 2.98 -8.68 -1.33
CA HIS A 136 1.99 -7.86 -2.03
C HIS A 136 1.22 -8.64 -3.10
N ALA A 137 1.82 -9.68 -3.70
CA ALA A 137 1.08 -10.56 -4.61
C ALA A 137 -0.10 -11.26 -3.91
N MET A 138 0.10 -11.71 -2.66
CA MET A 138 -0.97 -12.29 -1.84
C MET A 138 -2.03 -11.24 -1.51
N ILE A 139 -1.63 -10.03 -1.17
CA ILE A 139 -2.54 -8.92 -0.86
C ILE A 139 -3.44 -8.60 -2.05
N VAL A 140 -2.86 -8.48 -3.25
CA VAL A 140 -3.62 -8.25 -4.48
C VAL A 140 -4.58 -9.41 -4.75
N GLY A 141 -4.16 -10.64 -4.48
CA GLY A 141 -5.03 -11.83 -4.59
C GLY A 141 -6.26 -11.73 -3.70
N ARG A 142 -6.10 -11.24 -2.47
CA ARG A 142 -7.23 -10.99 -1.56
C ARG A 142 -8.17 -9.91 -2.08
N ALA A 143 -7.62 -8.85 -2.66
CA ALA A 143 -8.43 -7.80 -3.27
C ALA A 143 -9.21 -8.31 -4.49
N LYS A 144 -8.59 -9.13 -5.33
CA LYS A 144 -9.26 -9.77 -6.47
C LYS A 144 -10.46 -10.61 -6.03
N THR A 145 -10.30 -11.38 -4.97
CA THR A 145 -11.39 -12.19 -4.40
C THR A 145 -12.54 -11.30 -3.92
N ARG A 146 -12.23 -10.23 -3.19
CA ARG A 146 -13.24 -9.28 -2.72
C ARG A 146 -14.00 -8.63 -3.88
N LEU A 147 -13.30 -8.24 -4.93
CA LEU A 147 -13.90 -7.61 -6.11
C LEU A 147 -14.79 -8.60 -6.88
N ALA A 148 -14.36 -9.85 -7.02
CA ALA A 148 -15.15 -10.90 -7.66
C ALA A 148 -16.44 -11.21 -6.89
N ASP A 149 -16.38 -11.27 -5.56
CA ASP A 149 -17.55 -11.51 -4.72
C ASP A 149 -18.61 -10.40 -4.85
N ARG A 150 -18.20 -9.19 -5.16
CA ARG A 150 -19.10 -8.04 -5.35
C ARG A 150 -19.67 -7.91 -6.75
N ALA A 151 -19.07 -8.59 -7.71
CA ALA A 151 -19.53 -8.56 -9.10
C ALA A 151 -20.72 -9.49 -9.37
N VAL A 152 -21.12 -10.28 -8.37
CA VAL A 152 -22.25 -11.25 -8.46
C VAL A 152 -23.55 -10.58 -8.05
#